data_f8be4a5cfffadba21d08369e35913f6e
#
_entry.id   f8be4a5cfffadba21d08369e35913f6e
#
_cell.length_a   1.000
_cell.length_b   1.000
_cell.length_c   1.000
_cell.angle_alpha   90.00
_cell.angle_beta   90.00
_cell.angle_gamma   90.00
#
_symmetry.space_group_name_H-M   'P 1'
#
loop_
_entity.id
_entity.type
_entity.pdbx_description
1 polymer ?
#
loop_
_entity_poly.entity_id
_entity_poly.type
_entity_poly.pdbx_seq_one_letter_code
_entity_poly.pdbx_strand_id
1 'polypeptide(L)'
;MNRIVNILNQSKIFFFATTDGNQPRVRPYNAVVEFEDKVYFYTNNHTRAFRQISENPFIELCAMISEDRWLRVNGKVVYDYRPEVKQAMLDAHPELKSMYSADDKIFEVFYLSNMQGTIHSNHSEPEVIC
;
A
#
# COMPACT_ATOMS: atom_id res chain seq x y z
N MET A 1 -0.14 -4.61 16.90
CA MET A 1 -0.17 -4.58 15.45
C MET A 1 -0.57 -3.21 14.95
N ASN A 2 -0.04 -2.79 13.85
CA ASN A 2 -0.32 -1.48 13.27
C ASN A 2 -1.80 -1.33 12.93
N ARG A 3 -2.40 -0.21 13.34
CA ARG A 3 -3.83 0.05 13.12
C ARG A 3 -4.17 0.15 11.63
N ILE A 4 -3.27 0.72 10.84
CA ILE A 4 -3.46 0.84 9.39
C ILE A 4 -3.52 -0.54 8.75
N VAL A 5 -2.60 -1.43 9.10
CA VAL A 5 -2.59 -2.81 8.59
C VAL A 5 -3.89 -3.53 8.94
N ASN A 6 -4.37 -3.36 10.17
CA ASN A 6 -5.63 -3.97 10.59
C ASN A 6 -6.81 -3.47 9.76
N ILE A 7 -6.91 -2.17 9.53
CA ILE A 7 -7.99 -1.59 8.73
C ILE A 7 -7.92 -2.10 7.29
N LEU A 8 -6.74 -2.11 6.68
CA LEU A 8 -6.57 -2.56 5.31
C LEU A 8 -6.91 -4.04 5.15
N ASN A 9 -6.50 -4.87 6.10
CA ASN A 9 -6.83 -6.30 6.07
C ASN A 9 -8.32 -6.53 6.24
N GLN A 10 -9.00 -5.75 7.07
CA GLN A 10 -10.45 -5.85 7.27
C GLN A 10 -11.23 -5.40 6.05
N SER A 11 -10.78 -4.33 5.38
CA SER A 11 -11.43 -3.84 4.17
C SER A 11 -11.22 -4.77 2.98
N LYS A 12 -10.14 -5.56 2.99
CA LYS A 12 -9.72 -6.52 1.96
C LYS A 12 -9.28 -5.86 0.67
N ILE A 13 -10.04 -4.91 0.16
CA ILE A 13 -9.73 -4.15 -1.05
C ILE A 13 -9.59 -2.69 -0.67
N PHE A 14 -8.51 -2.08 -1.07
CA PHE A 14 -8.29 -0.65 -0.90
C PHE A 14 -7.82 -0.06 -2.24
N PHE A 15 -7.95 1.23 -2.40
CA PHE A 15 -7.69 1.90 -3.67
C PHE A 15 -6.44 2.75 -3.55
N PHE A 16 -5.53 2.54 -4.49
CA PHE A 16 -4.17 3.10 -4.45
C PHE A 16 -4.01 4.05 -5.63
N ALA A 17 -3.69 5.31 -5.32
CA ALA A 17 -3.60 6.37 -6.32
C ALA A 17 -2.14 6.76 -6.56
N THR A 18 -1.80 6.92 -7.84
CA THR A 18 -0.51 7.43 -8.29
C THR A 18 -0.74 8.61 -9.23
N THR A 19 0.35 9.28 -9.62
CA THR A 19 0.29 10.38 -10.56
C THR A 19 0.99 9.99 -11.86
N ASP A 20 0.30 10.25 -12.97
CA ASP A 20 0.81 10.00 -14.33
C ASP A 20 0.84 11.36 -15.02
N GLY A 21 1.98 12.08 -14.92
CA GLY A 21 2.03 13.48 -15.31
C GLY A 21 1.06 14.30 -14.46
N ASN A 22 0.06 14.90 -15.10
CA ASN A 22 -1.00 15.64 -14.42
C ASN A 22 -2.27 14.81 -14.20
N GLN A 23 -2.26 13.52 -14.56
CA GLN A 23 -3.43 12.68 -14.48
C GLN A 23 -3.33 11.77 -13.25
N PRO A 24 -4.24 11.88 -12.28
CA PRO A 24 -4.32 10.89 -11.21
C PRO A 24 -4.76 9.53 -11.78
N ARG A 25 -4.17 8.46 -11.26
CA ARG A 25 -4.56 7.09 -11.60
C ARG A 25 -4.87 6.34 -10.32
N VAL A 26 -5.93 5.54 -10.32
CA VAL A 26 -6.33 4.77 -9.14
C VAL A 26 -6.60 3.33 -9.56
N ARG A 27 -6.23 2.38 -8.69
CA ARG A 27 -6.47 0.95 -8.92
C ARG A 27 -6.69 0.24 -7.59
N PRO A 28 -7.38 -0.91 -7.59
CA PRO A 28 -7.54 -1.68 -6.38
C PRO A 28 -6.26 -2.44 -6.02
N TYR A 29 -6.02 -2.55 -4.72
CA TYR A 29 -4.97 -3.37 -4.11
C TYR A 29 -5.61 -4.22 -3.03
N ASN A 30 -4.97 -5.35 -2.68
CA ASN A 30 -5.52 -6.26 -1.69
C ASN A 30 -4.49 -6.89 -0.77
N ALA A 31 -3.25 -6.43 -0.79
CA ALA A 31 -2.19 -7.06 0.00
C ALA A 31 -1.38 -6.02 0.76
N VAL A 32 -1.21 -6.26 2.04
CA VAL A 32 -0.44 -5.42 2.94
C VAL A 32 0.16 -6.30 4.02
N VAL A 33 1.35 -5.96 4.49
CA VAL A 33 1.98 -6.67 5.60
C VAL A 33 2.77 -5.69 6.46
N GLU A 34 2.80 -5.96 7.76
CA GLU A 34 3.68 -5.24 8.68
C GLU A 34 5.00 -6.01 8.80
N PHE A 35 6.11 -5.29 8.69
CA PHE A 35 7.44 -5.87 8.85
C PHE A 35 8.36 -4.80 9.44
N GLU A 36 9.03 -5.11 10.56
CA GLU A 36 9.92 -4.18 11.27
C GLU A 36 9.27 -2.82 11.53
N ASP A 37 8.02 -2.85 12.00
CA ASP A 37 7.22 -1.66 12.36
C ASP A 37 6.88 -0.76 11.18
N LYS A 38 7.02 -1.26 9.95
CA LYS A 38 6.62 -0.53 8.73
C LYS A 38 5.52 -1.26 8.02
N VAL A 39 4.74 -0.51 7.26
CA VAL A 39 3.63 -1.03 6.47
C VAL A 39 4.10 -1.20 5.03
N TYR A 40 4.09 -2.45 4.55
CA TYR A 40 4.57 -2.79 3.21
C TYR A 40 3.44 -3.16 2.27
N PHE A 41 3.63 -2.77 1.03
CA PHE A 41 2.77 -3.09 -0.11
C PHE A 41 3.63 -3.74 -1.18
N TYR A 42 3.00 -4.29 -2.22
CA TYR A 42 3.76 -4.86 -3.32
C TYR A 42 3.28 -4.31 -4.66
N THR A 43 4.14 -4.42 -5.65
CA THR A 43 3.82 -4.26 -7.06
C THR A 43 4.76 -5.17 -7.85
N ASN A 44 4.66 -5.16 -9.17
CA ASN A 44 5.72 -5.75 -9.98
C ASN A 44 6.24 -4.68 -10.95
N ASN A 45 7.50 -4.83 -11.38
CA ASN A 45 8.17 -3.77 -12.11
C ASN A 45 7.80 -3.71 -13.60
N HIS A 46 6.79 -4.50 -14.01
CA HIS A 46 6.24 -4.43 -15.37
C HIS A 46 4.92 -3.66 -15.43
N THR A 47 4.42 -3.14 -14.30
CA THR A 47 3.13 -2.43 -14.26
C THR A 47 3.29 -0.95 -14.60
N ARG A 48 2.18 -0.34 -15.01
CA ARG A 48 2.10 1.10 -15.17
C ARG A 48 2.26 1.81 -13.82
N ALA A 49 1.72 1.22 -12.76
CA ALA A 49 1.87 1.76 -11.42
C ALA A 49 3.34 1.91 -11.04
N PHE A 50 4.15 0.89 -11.28
CA PHE A 50 5.57 0.94 -10.99
C PHE A 50 6.25 2.09 -11.73
N ARG A 51 5.94 2.25 -13.02
CA ARG A 51 6.52 3.33 -13.83
C ARG A 51 6.10 4.70 -13.30
N GLN A 52 4.82 4.86 -12.94
CA GLN A 52 4.31 6.11 -12.41
C GLN A 52 4.98 6.46 -11.07
N ILE A 53 5.13 5.47 -10.19
CA ILE A 53 5.82 5.65 -8.91
C ILE A 53 7.29 6.02 -9.11
N SER A 54 7.94 5.44 -10.12
CA SER A 54 9.35 5.76 -10.42
C SER A 54 9.54 7.22 -10.83
N GLU A 55 8.57 7.79 -11.52
CA GLU A 55 8.60 9.20 -11.92
C GLU A 55 8.10 10.14 -10.82
N ASN A 56 7.12 9.70 -10.04
CA ASN A 56 6.56 10.47 -8.93
C ASN A 56 6.23 9.51 -7.78
N PRO A 57 7.06 9.46 -6.75
CA PRO A 57 6.90 8.47 -5.67
C PRO A 57 5.86 8.83 -4.63
N PHE A 58 5.20 9.96 -4.73
CA PHE A 58 4.16 10.36 -3.78
C PHE A 58 2.84 9.71 -4.17
N ILE A 59 2.24 8.99 -3.21
CA ILE A 59 1.02 8.22 -3.44
C ILE A 59 0.02 8.47 -2.32
N GLU A 60 -1.22 8.10 -2.58
CA GLU A 60 -2.27 8.08 -1.58
C GLU A 60 -3.13 6.85 -1.77
N LEU A 61 -3.62 6.30 -0.67
CA LEU A 61 -4.57 5.19 -0.72
C LEU A 61 -5.79 5.49 0.14
N CYS A 62 -6.88 4.82 -0.18
CA CYS A 62 -8.16 4.97 0.52
C CYS A 62 -8.80 3.61 0.72
N ALA A 63 -9.31 3.37 1.94
CA ALA A 63 -10.00 2.14 2.29
C ALA A 63 -11.25 2.46 3.09
N MET A 64 -12.37 1.81 2.75
CA MET A 64 -13.60 1.99 3.51
C MET A 64 -13.54 1.21 4.83
N ILE A 65 -13.90 1.88 5.92
CA ILE A 65 -14.04 1.27 7.25
C ILE A 65 -15.49 0.86 7.46
N SER A 66 -16.41 1.73 7.08
CA SER A 66 -17.86 1.51 7.12
C SER A 66 -18.48 2.31 5.97
N GLU A 67 -19.80 2.37 5.90
CA GLU A 67 -20.48 3.10 4.82
C GLU A 67 -20.14 4.58 4.81
N ASP A 68 -19.85 5.17 5.99
CA ASP A 68 -19.65 6.61 6.12
C ASP A 68 -18.26 7.00 6.66
N ARG A 69 -17.36 6.02 6.82
CA ARG A 69 -16.01 6.28 7.34
C ARG A 69 -14.97 5.62 6.44
N TRP A 70 -13.88 6.31 6.20
CA TRP A 70 -12.81 5.79 5.37
C TRP A 70 -11.45 6.22 5.88
N LEU A 71 -10.45 5.38 5.60
CA LEU A 71 -9.05 5.65 5.89
C LEU A 71 -8.39 6.28 4.66
N ARG A 72 -7.60 7.31 4.87
CA ARG A 72 -6.68 7.82 3.85
C ARG A 72 -5.25 7.75 4.38
N VAL A 73 -4.36 7.24 3.56
CA VAL A 73 -2.93 7.16 3.88
C VAL A 73 -2.15 7.70 2.71
N ASN A 74 -1.17 8.55 2.99
CA ASN A 74 -0.27 9.04 1.96
C ASN A 74 1.17 8.97 2.43
N GLY A 75 2.09 9.06 1.49
CA GLY A 75 3.51 9.04 1.77
C GLY A 75 4.32 8.90 0.50
N LYS A 76 5.62 8.80 0.69
CA LYS A 76 6.58 8.63 -0.41
C LYS A 76 7.02 7.17 -0.46
N VAL A 77 6.88 6.53 -1.60
CA VAL A 77 7.28 5.14 -1.81
C VAL A 77 8.79 4.98 -1.68
N VAL A 78 9.21 4.00 -0.88
CA VAL A 78 10.59 3.56 -0.77
C VAL A 78 10.62 2.05 -0.98
N TYR A 79 11.31 1.60 -2.02
CA TYR A 79 11.44 0.17 -2.29
C TYR A 79 12.42 -0.48 -1.32
N ASP A 80 12.11 -1.70 -0.93
CA ASP A 80 12.96 -2.51 -0.07
C ASP A 80 13.29 -3.80 -0.81
N TYR A 81 14.57 -3.99 -1.12
CA TYR A 81 15.02 -5.08 -1.97
C TYR A 81 15.42 -6.34 -1.20
N ARG A 82 15.27 -6.34 0.12
CA ARG A 82 15.67 -7.48 0.95
C ARG A 82 14.74 -8.68 0.70
N PRO A 83 15.30 -9.88 0.47
CA PRO A 83 14.47 -11.07 0.26
C PRO A 83 13.55 -11.40 1.44
N GLU A 84 13.99 -11.15 2.68
CA GLU A 84 13.18 -11.44 3.86
C GLU A 84 11.89 -10.64 3.91
N VAL A 85 11.89 -9.39 3.42
CA VAL A 85 10.68 -8.56 3.37
C VAL A 85 9.74 -9.08 2.29
N LYS A 86 10.28 -9.42 1.13
CA LYS A 86 9.51 -10.02 0.03
C LYS A 86 8.88 -11.34 0.48
N GLN A 87 9.63 -12.15 1.21
CA GLN A 87 9.11 -13.42 1.72
C GLN A 87 8.00 -13.18 2.75
N ALA A 88 8.12 -12.17 3.61
CA ALA A 88 7.07 -11.83 4.57
C ALA A 88 5.75 -11.50 3.86
N MET A 89 5.83 -10.75 2.75
CA MET A 89 4.64 -10.43 1.95
C MET A 89 4.02 -11.68 1.34
N LEU A 90 4.86 -12.58 0.80
CA LEU A 90 4.39 -13.83 0.20
C LEU A 90 3.76 -14.76 1.24
N ASP A 91 4.34 -14.82 2.45
CA ASP A 91 3.81 -15.65 3.52
C ASP A 91 2.47 -15.11 4.05
N ALA A 92 2.31 -13.79 4.09
CA ALA A 92 1.06 -13.17 4.51
C ALA A 92 -0.05 -13.31 3.45
N HIS A 93 0.34 -13.44 2.18
CA HIS A 93 -0.58 -13.55 1.04
C HIS A 93 -0.13 -14.70 0.13
N PRO A 94 -0.38 -15.96 0.55
CA PRO A 94 0.16 -17.13 -0.15
C PRO A 94 -0.28 -17.27 -1.61
N GLU A 95 -1.40 -16.66 -2.00
CA GLU A 95 -1.86 -16.65 -3.38
C GLU A 95 -0.85 -16.00 -4.33
N LEU A 96 0.00 -15.13 -3.82
CA LEU A 96 1.04 -14.48 -4.63
C LEU A 96 2.17 -15.43 -5.01
N LYS A 97 2.31 -16.57 -4.28
CA LYS A 97 3.40 -17.52 -4.53
C LYS A 97 3.27 -18.22 -5.88
N SER A 98 2.09 -18.21 -6.48
CA SER A 98 1.92 -18.77 -7.83
C SER A 98 2.49 -17.85 -8.91
N MET A 99 2.75 -16.58 -8.60
CA MET A 99 3.22 -15.59 -9.57
C MET A 99 4.63 -15.09 -9.25
N TYR A 100 5.03 -15.10 -7.96
CA TYR A 100 6.25 -14.43 -7.52
C TYR A 100 7.03 -15.30 -6.54
N SER A 101 8.34 -15.03 -6.45
CA SER A 101 9.21 -15.57 -5.40
C SER A 101 10.06 -14.44 -4.82
N ALA A 102 10.65 -14.69 -3.65
CA ALA A 102 11.46 -13.67 -2.97
C ALA A 102 12.74 -13.32 -3.73
N ASP A 103 13.18 -14.20 -4.61
CA ASP A 103 14.41 -14.01 -5.39
C ASP A 103 14.15 -13.76 -6.88
N ASP A 104 12.90 -13.60 -7.30
CA ASP A 104 12.65 -13.21 -8.69
C ASP A 104 13.00 -11.72 -8.90
N LYS A 105 13.05 -11.30 -10.16
CA LYS A 105 13.49 -9.94 -10.51
C LYS A 105 12.32 -9.03 -10.88
N ILE A 106 11.09 -9.46 -10.65
CA ILE A 106 9.91 -8.66 -11.02
C ILE A 106 9.06 -8.25 -9.84
N PHE A 107 9.13 -8.98 -8.73
CA PHE A 107 8.34 -8.72 -7.52
C PHE A 107 9.02 -7.63 -6.70
N GLU A 108 8.28 -6.55 -6.43
CA GLU A 108 8.80 -5.40 -5.69
C GLU A 108 7.92 -5.14 -4.47
N VAL A 109 8.55 -4.90 -3.32
CA VAL A 109 7.83 -4.47 -2.12
C VAL A 109 8.34 -3.09 -1.71
N PHE A 110 7.45 -2.31 -1.10
CA PHE A 110 7.77 -0.94 -0.71
C PHE A 110 7.01 -0.54 0.54
N TYR A 111 7.55 0.42 1.25
CA TYR A 111 6.86 1.09 2.34
C TYR A 111 6.74 2.59 2.03
N LEU A 112 6.02 3.32 2.87
CA LEU A 112 5.83 4.77 2.70
C LEU A 112 6.63 5.51 3.75
N SER A 113 7.59 6.33 3.31
CA SER A 113 8.27 7.24 4.21
C SER A 113 7.39 8.47 4.46
N ASN A 114 7.53 9.06 5.65
CA ASN A 114 6.71 10.20 6.07
C ASN A 114 5.22 9.90 5.94
N MET A 115 4.83 8.68 6.29
CA MET A 115 3.45 8.22 6.15
C MET A 115 2.53 9.01 7.06
N GLN A 116 1.41 9.47 6.50
CA GLN A 116 0.34 10.13 7.24
C GLN A 116 -0.95 9.34 7.02
N GLY A 117 -1.66 9.07 8.12
CA GLY A 117 -2.92 8.36 8.07
C GLY A 117 -3.99 9.12 8.81
N THR A 118 -5.17 9.24 8.18
CA THR A 118 -6.32 9.93 8.75
C THR A 118 -7.58 9.12 8.51
N ILE A 119 -8.49 9.15 9.47
CA ILE A 119 -9.82 8.58 9.33
C ILE A 119 -10.81 9.72 9.13
N HIS A 120 -11.57 9.63 8.08
CA HIS A 120 -12.54 10.63 7.65
C HIS A 120 -13.96 10.12 7.80
N SER A 121 -14.89 11.04 7.99
CA SER A 121 -16.32 10.75 7.94
C SER A 121 -17.06 12.00 7.45
N ASN A 122 -18.33 11.83 7.09
CA ASN A 122 -19.16 12.96 6.67
C ASN A 122 -19.68 13.78 7.86
N HIS A 123 -19.47 13.32 9.10
CA HIS A 123 -20.13 13.84 10.28
C HIS A 123 -19.19 14.41 11.34
N SER A 124 -17.88 14.28 11.18
CA SER A 124 -16.92 14.72 12.18
C SER A 124 -15.63 15.18 11.52
N GLU A 125 -14.79 15.85 12.31
CA GLU A 125 -13.45 16.22 11.87
C GLU A 125 -12.59 14.98 11.66
N PRO A 126 -11.63 15.02 10.73
CA PRO A 126 -10.71 13.91 10.52
C PRO A 126 -9.91 13.57 11.78
N GLU A 127 -9.76 12.28 12.02
CA GLU A 127 -8.94 11.76 13.11
C GLU A 127 -7.56 11.39 12.57
N VAL A 128 -6.50 12.02 13.07
CA VAL A 128 -5.13 11.70 12.70
C VAL A 128 -4.69 10.46 13.47
N ILE A 129 -4.23 9.42 12.78
CA ILE A 129 -3.79 8.18 13.42
C ILE A 129 -2.30 7.88 13.22
N CYS A 130 -1.63 8.61 12.36
CA CYS A 130 -0.16 8.58 12.27
C CYS A 130 0.39 9.78 11.48
#